data_adc191bf7672a05de7e1277b099344e0
#
_entry.id   adc191bf7672a05de7e1277b099344e0
#
_cell.length_a   1.000
_cell.length_b   1.000
_cell.length_c   1.000
_cell.angle_alpha   90.00
_cell.angle_beta   90.00
_cell.angle_gamma   90.00
#
_symmetry.space_group_name_H-M   'P 1'
#
loop_
_entity.id
_entity.type
_entity.pdbx_description
1 polymer ?
#
loop_
_entity_poly.entity_id
_entity_poly.type
_entity_poly.pdbx_seq_one_letter_code
_entity_poly.pdbx_strand_id
1 'polypeptide(L)'
;LLNVEVLEEGTEVFLSRAQANEWKGWMQVAFVAYHYTNNNDVYVPIRWCVSAYVWLTGFGNGVYFWSSGDFSFKRFAQQLWRMNFLCLFLSLSTGTPWIEYYFVALATVHFTLIWVSLGLARAFGHFVAEWEKPDKKESREACYVEKALGCGIMIGLCCLIWLDPHNDGEGVYDVVFRPSLLTISEHTEWYFWMRTKMDFLSSLPGLCFAVVYTPFRDSWPYGI
;
A
#
# COMPACT_ATOMS: atom_id res chain seq x y z
N LEU A 1 19.54 15.03 17.44
CA LEU A 1 19.19 16.41 17.08
C LEU A 1 18.08 16.32 16.04
N LEU A 2 16.84 16.49 16.49
CA LEU A 2 15.66 16.60 15.63
C LEU A 2 15.75 17.98 14.97
N ASN A 3 16.03 18.01 13.65
CA ASN A 3 15.76 19.20 12.85
C ASN A 3 14.23 19.33 12.77
N VAL A 4 13.69 20.19 13.60
CA VAL A 4 12.33 20.72 13.40
C VAL A 4 12.48 21.71 12.25
N GLU A 5 12.20 21.30 11.01
CA GLU A 5 11.97 22.22 9.92
C GLU A 5 10.75 23.06 10.31
N VAL A 6 10.98 24.31 10.63
CA VAL A 6 9.93 25.31 10.77
C VAL A 6 9.28 25.43 9.40
N LEU A 7 8.07 24.88 9.25
CA LEU A 7 7.27 25.07 8.06
C LEU A 7 7.01 26.58 7.93
N GLU A 8 7.48 27.18 6.84
CA GLU A 8 7.14 28.56 6.51
C GLU A 8 5.63 28.70 6.46
N GLU A 9 5.11 29.65 7.24
CA GLU A 9 3.70 30.05 7.21
C GLU A 9 3.31 30.42 5.77
N GLY A 10 2.46 29.64 5.13
CA GLY A 10 1.88 30.10 3.87
C GLY A 10 1.29 29.08 2.91
N THR A 11 1.55 27.79 3.06
CA THR A 11 0.97 26.80 2.12
C THR A 11 0.28 25.67 2.89
N GLU A 12 -1.00 25.88 3.19
CA GLU A 12 -1.85 24.80 3.70
C GLU A 12 -2.14 23.80 2.57
N VAL A 13 -1.27 22.80 2.46
CA VAL A 13 -1.50 21.67 1.55
C VAL A 13 -2.51 20.74 2.18
N PHE A 14 -3.69 20.65 1.60
CA PHE A 14 -4.68 19.65 1.96
C PHE A 14 -4.08 18.25 1.75
N LEU A 15 -3.91 17.47 2.81
CA LEU A 15 -3.26 16.15 2.83
C LEU A 15 -1.75 16.16 2.50
N SER A 16 -0.98 16.89 3.26
CA SER A 16 0.49 16.86 3.15
C SER A 16 1.07 15.48 3.50
N ARG A 17 2.26 15.19 2.94
CA ARG A 17 3.00 13.95 3.28
C ARG A 17 3.33 13.88 4.78
N ALA A 18 3.64 15.01 5.39
CA ALA A 18 3.93 15.10 6.83
C ALA A 18 2.70 14.70 7.64
N GLN A 19 1.54 15.25 7.32
CA GLN A 19 0.26 14.91 7.96
C GLN A 19 -0.10 13.42 7.80
N ALA A 20 0.08 12.85 6.60
CA ALA A 20 -0.17 11.42 6.37
C ALA A 20 0.77 10.52 7.20
N ASN A 21 2.03 10.93 7.38
CA ASN A 21 3.00 10.20 8.22
C ASN A 21 2.66 10.32 9.71
N GLU A 22 2.21 11.48 10.15
CA GLU A 22 1.74 11.71 11.53
C GLU A 22 0.53 10.81 11.86
N TRP A 23 -0.46 10.77 10.98
CA TRP A 23 -1.62 9.88 11.13
C TRP A 23 -1.20 8.40 11.20
N LYS A 24 -0.28 7.98 10.35
CA LYS A 24 0.28 6.62 10.41
C LYS A 24 0.98 6.36 11.75
N GLY A 25 1.71 7.33 12.28
CA GLY A 25 2.34 7.23 13.59
C GLY A 25 1.33 7.02 14.71
N TRP A 26 0.25 7.82 14.75
CA TRP A 26 -0.82 7.67 15.74
C TRP A 26 -1.51 6.30 15.65
N MET A 27 -1.78 5.81 14.44
CA MET A 27 -2.37 4.48 14.26
C MET A 27 -1.44 3.39 14.77
N GLN A 28 -0.13 3.50 14.57
CA GLN A 28 0.84 2.54 15.11
C GLN A 28 0.86 2.53 16.65
N VAL A 29 0.80 3.70 17.28
CA VAL A 29 0.66 3.80 18.75
C VAL A 29 -0.62 3.12 19.22
N ALA A 30 -1.74 3.34 18.53
CA ALA A 30 -3.02 2.70 18.84
C ALA A 30 -2.94 1.16 18.71
N PHE A 31 -2.24 0.64 17.69
CA PHE A 31 -2.04 -0.81 17.54
C PHE A 31 -1.23 -1.40 18.69
N VAL A 32 -0.14 -0.74 19.09
CA VAL A 32 0.68 -1.18 20.23
C VAL A 32 -0.13 -1.16 21.53
N ALA A 33 -0.86 -0.08 21.80
CA ALA A 33 -1.72 0.06 22.96
C ALA A 33 -2.80 -1.02 23.03
N TYR A 34 -3.45 -1.31 21.88
CA TYR A 34 -4.45 -2.39 21.78
C TYR A 34 -3.87 -3.75 22.14
N HIS A 35 -2.71 -4.11 21.59
CA HIS A 35 -2.07 -5.38 21.88
C HIS A 35 -1.58 -5.46 23.34
N TYR A 36 -1.11 -4.37 23.89
CA TYR A 36 -0.66 -4.31 25.28
C TYR A 36 -1.82 -4.44 26.27
N THR A 37 -2.95 -3.78 26.03
CA THR A 37 -4.10 -3.80 26.95
C THR A 37 -5.00 -5.01 26.76
N ASN A 38 -4.87 -5.73 25.63
CA ASN A 38 -5.73 -6.86 25.24
C ASN A 38 -7.23 -6.58 25.42
N ASN A 39 -7.66 -5.33 25.12
CA ASN A 39 -9.03 -4.88 25.30
C ASN A 39 -9.85 -5.12 24.04
N ASN A 40 -10.71 -6.14 24.05
CA ASN A 40 -11.55 -6.49 22.90
C ASN A 40 -12.65 -5.47 22.59
N ASP A 41 -13.03 -4.58 23.53
CA ASP A 41 -14.06 -3.57 23.30
C ASP A 41 -13.66 -2.54 22.24
N VAL A 42 -12.35 -2.31 22.06
CA VAL A 42 -11.80 -1.39 21.07
C VAL A 42 -11.40 -2.08 19.75
N TYR A 43 -11.75 -3.37 19.55
CA TYR A 43 -11.37 -4.12 18.35
C TYR A 43 -11.87 -3.45 17.07
N VAL A 44 -13.13 -3.01 17.01
CA VAL A 44 -13.72 -2.40 15.82
C VAL A 44 -13.02 -1.08 15.42
N PRO A 45 -12.81 -0.11 16.32
CA PRO A 45 -12.00 1.09 16.03
C PRO A 45 -10.59 0.77 15.53
N ILE A 46 -9.93 -0.24 16.10
CA ILE A 46 -8.60 -0.66 15.66
C ILE A 46 -8.64 -1.22 14.23
N ARG A 47 -9.67 -1.97 13.87
CA ARG A 47 -9.84 -2.46 12.49
C ARG A 47 -10.01 -1.30 11.50
N TRP A 48 -10.73 -0.23 11.87
CA TRP A 48 -10.80 0.96 11.03
C TRP A 48 -9.43 1.63 10.84
N CYS A 49 -8.62 1.68 11.89
CA CYS A 49 -7.25 2.18 11.79
C CYS A 49 -6.39 1.33 10.84
N VAL A 50 -6.56 0.00 10.83
CA VAL A 50 -5.87 -0.89 9.88
C VAL A 50 -6.25 -0.56 8.45
N SER A 51 -7.56 -0.50 8.14
CA SER A 51 -8.06 -0.16 6.82
C SER A 51 -7.61 1.24 6.38
N ALA A 52 -7.66 2.24 7.28
CA ALA A 52 -7.19 3.60 7.01
C ALA A 52 -5.68 3.66 6.71
N TYR A 53 -4.87 2.88 7.42
CA TYR A 53 -3.43 2.79 7.14
C TYR A 53 -3.14 2.19 5.77
N VAL A 54 -3.86 1.13 5.40
CA VAL A 54 -3.76 0.51 4.06
C VAL A 54 -4.24 1.48 2.99
N TRP A 55 -5.33 2.22 3.24
CA TRP A 55 -5.80 3.30 2.37
C TRP A 55 -4.73 4.38 2.15
N LEU A 56 -4.11 4.89 3.22
CA LEU A 56 -3.00 5.85 3.14
C LEU A 56 -1.78 5.28 2.40
N THR A 57 -1.60 3.97 2.42
CA THR A 57 -0.55 3.30 1.64
C THR A 57 -0.87 3.35 0.15
N GLY A 58 -2.13 3.10 -0.23
CA GLY A 58 -2.63 3.25 -1.60
C GLY A 58 -2.48 4.69 -2.10
N PHE A 59 -2.99 5.65 -1.34
CA PHE A 59 -2.93 7.07 -1.66
C PHE A 59 -1.50 7.57 -1.83
N GLY A 60 -0.66 7.40 -0.82
CA GLY A 60 0.70 7.96 -0.82
C GLY A 60 1.60 7.36 -1.91
N ASN A 61 1.48 6.05 -2.17
CA ASN A 61 2.24 5.41 -3.25
C ASN A 61 1.67 5.77 -4.63
N GLY A 62 0.35 5.89 -4.77
CA GLY A 62 -0.29 6.38 -6.01
C GLY A 62 0.21 7.77 -6.39
N VAL A 63 0.13 8.73 -5.46
CA VAL A 63 0.65 10.09 -5.68
C VAL A 63 2.14 10.06 -6.03
N TYR A 64 2.94 9.27 -5.32
CA TYR A 64 4.38 9.17 -5.58
C TYR A 64 4.68 8.65 -6.99
N PHE A 65 4.12 7.48 -7.36
CA PHE A 65 4.43 6.86 -8.65
C PHE A 65 3.93 7.68 -9.84
N TRP A 66 2.78 8.34 -9.73
CA TRP A 66 2.28 9.19 -10.80
C TRP A 66 3.00 10.54 -10.91
N SER A 67 3.55 11.06 -9.80
CA SER A 67 4.32 12.31 -9.84
C SER A 67 5.78 12.08 -10.23
N SER A 68 6.45 11.07 -9.66
CA SER A 68 7.88 10.81 -9.90
C SER A 68 8.15 9.94 -11.12
N GLY A 69 7.22 9.03 -11.45
CA GLY A 69 7.43 8.01 -12.47
C GLY A 69 8.57 7.02 -12.19
N ASP A 70 9.09 6.99 -10.96
CA ASP A 70 10.23 6.14 -10.58
C ASP A 70 9.76 4.77 -10.11
N PHE A 71 9.81 3.79 -11.02
CA PHE A 71 9.53 2.37 -10.77
C PHE A 71 10.82 1.55 -10.59
N SER A 72 11.95 2.17 -10.27
CA SER A 72 13.22 1.46 -10.12
C SER A 72 13.16 0.39 -9.02
N PHE A 73 13.83 -0.73 -9.26
CA PHE A 73 13.97 -1.79 -8.27
C PHE A 73 14.69 -1.32 -7.00
N LYS A 74 15.60 -0.36 -7.12
CA LYS A 74 16.27 0.26 -5.98
C LYS A 74 15.25 0.90 -5.04
N ARG A 75 14.31 1.67 -5.57
CA ARG A 75 13.23 2.31 -4.79
C ARG A 75 12.31 1.28 -4.15
N PHE A 76 11.95 0.25 -4.90
CA PHE A 76 11.14 -0.87 -4.40
C PHE A 76 11.83 -1.55 -3.20
N ALA A 77 13.08 -1.96 -3.37
CA ALA A 77 13.85 -2.62 -2.32
C ALA A 77 14.05 -1.74 -1.06
N GLN A 78 14.32 -0.45 -1.24
CA GLN A 78 14.42 0.50 -0.12
C GLN A 78 13.12 0.60 0.67
N GLN A 79 11.98 0.62 0.00
CA GLN A 79 10.69 0.70 0.67
C GLN A 79 10.35 -0.60 1.39
N LEU A 80 10.60 -1.75 0.76
CA LEU A 80 10.46 -3.07 1.40
C LEU A 80 11.33 -3.17 2.65
N TRP A 81 12.59 -2.77 2.57
CA TRP A 81 13.51 -2.78 3.70
C TRP A 81 12.98 -1.94 4.86
N ARG A 82 12.57 -0.70 4.58
CA ARG A 82 12.04 0.22 5.60
C ARG A 82 10.79 -0.32 6.30
N MET A 83 9.91 -1.02 5.57
CA MET A 83 8.67 -1.57 6.14
C MET A 83 8.93 -2.83 6.96
N ASN A 84 9.86 -3.68 6.53
CA ASN A 84 10.03 -5.02 7.08
C ASN A 84 11.23 -5.17 8.03
N PHE A 85 12.14 -4.21 8.09
CA PHE A 85 13.37 -4.32 8.87
C PHE A 85 13.12 -4.69 10.34
N LEU A 86 12.26 -3.93 11.03
CA LEU A 86 11.95 -4.20 12.44
C LEU A 86 11.23 -5.54 12.61
N CYS A 87 10.29 -5.85 11.74
CA CYS A 87 9.56 -7.12 11.76
C CYS A 87 10.49 -8.32 11.53
N LEU A 88 11.40 -8.22 10.58
CA LEU A 88 12.42 -9.25 10.33
C LEU A 88 13.31 -9.46 11.57
N PHE A 89 13.78 -8.38 12.16
CA PHE A 89 14.60 -8.44 13.38
C PHE A 89 13.85 -9.09 14.55
N LEU A 90 12.58 -8.72 14.75
CA LEU A 90 11.73 -9.31 15.79
C LEU A 90 11.47 -10.79 15.50
N SER A 91 11.13 -11.17 14.28
CA SER A 91 10.92 -12.57 13.89
C SER A 91 12.15 -13.42 14.16
N LEU A 92 13.34 -12.94 13.82
CA LEU A 92 14.60 -13.65 14.06
C LEU A 92 14.95 -13.77 15.56
N SER A 93 14.65 -12.75 16.35
CA SER A 93 14.99 -12.73 17.79
C SER A 93 14.00 -13.51 18.65
N THR A 94 12.71 -13.54 18.27
CA THR A 94 11.65 -14.22 19.04
C THR A 94 11.30 -15.62 18.50
N GLY A 95 11.78 -15.96 17.30
CA GLY A 95 11.41 -17.20 16.63
C GLY A 95 9.96 -17.24 16.13
N THR A 96 9.29 -16.08 16.06
CA THR A 96 7.91 -15.99 15.59
C THR A 96 7.85 -15.82 14.07
N PRO A 97 6.90 -16.48 13.36
CA PRO A 97 6.78 -16.32 11.90
C PRO A 97 6.37 -14.90 11.52
N TRP A 98 6.87 -14.43 10.38
CA TRP A 98 6.58 -13.08 9.84
C TRP A 98 5.08 -12.78 9.71
N ILE A 99 4.28 -13.79 9.40
CA ILE A 99 2.83 -13.63 9.25
C ILE A 99 2.12 -13.27 10.56
N GLU A 100 2.69 -13.55 11.72
CA GLU A 100 2.11 -13.10 13.01
C GLU A 100 2.10 -11.56 13.11
N TYR A 101 3.02 -10.90 12.41
CA TYR A 101 2.99 -9.46 12.21
C TYR A 101 2.10 -9.10 11.01
N TYR A 102 0.91 -9.70 10.94
CA TYR A 102 0.00 -9.67 9.78
C TYR A 102 -0.17 -8.28 9.15
N PHE A 103 -0.12 -7.24 9.97
CA PHE A 103 -0.28 -5.86 9.51
C PHE A 103 0.89 -5.42 8.61
N VAL A 104 2.13 -5.76 8.97
CA VAL A 104 3.32 -5.46 8.16
C VAL A 104 3.32 -6.30 6.89
N ALA A 105 2.94 -7.58 7.01
CA ALA A 105 2.76 -8.47 5.87
C ALA A 105 1.71 -7.93 4.89
N LEU A 106 0.55 -7.53 5.39
CA LEU A 106 -0.54 -6.93 4.61
C LEU A 106 -0.08 -5.65 3.89
N ALA A 107 0.54 -4.72 4.61
CA ALA A 107 1.04 -3.47 4.04
C ALA A 107 2.11 -3.70 2.96
N THR A 108 2.98 -4.69 3.16
CA THR A 108 4.03 -5.08 2.21
C THR A 108 3.43 -5.64 0.93
N VAL A 109 2.45 -6.53 1.03
CA VAL A 109 1.77 -7.10 -0.13
C VAL A 109 1.03 -6.00 -0.89
N HIS A 110 0.26 -5.14 -0.22
CA HIS A 110 -0.41 -4.02 -0.88
C HIS A 110 0.55 -3.06 -1.58
N PHE A 111 1.69 -2.74 -0.96
CA PHE A 111 2.72 -1.94 -1.62
C PHE A 111 3.27 -2.62 -2.88
N THR A 112 3.55 -3.93 -2.79
CA THR A 112 4.04 -4.71 -3.94
C THR A 112 3.01 -4.75 -5.06
N LEU A 113 1.74 -4.97 -4.74
CA LEU A 113 0.65 -4.98 -5.71
C LEU A 113 0.50 -3.63 -6.41
N ILE A 114 0.59 -2.52 -5.67
CA ILE A 114 0.57 -1.17 -6.25
C ILE A 114 1.75 -0.97 -7.20
N TRP A 115 2.96 -1.34 -6.78
CA TRP A 115 4.15 -1.20 -7.62
C TRP A 115 4.05 -2.01 -8.91
N VAL A 116 3.62 -3.28 -8.81
CA VAL A 116 3.43 -4.17 -9.97
C VAL A 116 2.32 -3.63 -10.89
N SER A 117 1.16 -3.30 -10.32
CA SER A 117 -0.02 -2.85 -11.11
C SER A 117 0.25 -1.59 -11.89
N LEU A 118 0.83 -0.59 -11.22
CA LEU A 118 1.14 0.69 -11.87
C LEU A 118 2.34 0.56 -12.82
N GLY A 119 3.34 -0.26 -12.48
CA GLY A 119 4.47 -0.54 -13.35
C GLY A 119 4.05 -1.24 -14.65
N LEU A 120 3.17 -2.24 -14.58
CA LEU A 120 2.62 -2.91 -15.74
C LEU A 120 1.76 -1.98 -16.59
N ALA A 121 0.88 -1.18 -15.97
CA ALA A 121 0.05 -0.22 -16.68
C ALA A 121 0.91 0.80 -17.44
N ARG A 122 1.98 1.29 -16.81
CA ARG A 122 2.92 2.22 -17.44
C ARG A 122 3.70 1.57 -18.59
N ALA A 123 4.20 0.35 -18.40
CA ALA A 123 4.89 -0.39 -19.45
C ALA A 123 3.98 -0.62 -20.67
N PHE A 124 2.71 -0.94 -20.43
CA PHE A 124 1.70 -1.08 -21.48
C PHE A 124 1.42 0.28 -22.17
N GLY A 125 1.26 1.35 -21.40
CA GLY A 125 1.06 2.71 -21.94
C GLY A 125 2.23 3.15 -22.84
N HIS A 126 3.47 2.88 -22.45
CA HIS A 126 4.65 3.14 -23.29
C HIS A 126 4.64 2.31 -24.57
N PHE A 127 4.28 1.03 -24.47
CA PHE A 127 4.18 0.16 -25.64
C PHE A 127 3.14 0.69 -26.66
N VAL A 128 1.96 1.09 -26.18
CA VAL A 128 0.90 1.65 -27.05
C VAL A 128 1.34 2.99 -27.68
N ALA A 129 1.94 3.89 -26.87
CA ALA A 129 2.40 5.20 -27.35
C ALA A 129 3.52 5.11 -28.41
N GLU A 130 4.34 4.07 -28.38
CA GLU A 130 5.36 3.82 -29.39
C GLU A 130 4.74 3.44 -30.73
N TRP A 131 3.58 2.79 -30.74
CA TRP A 131 2.84 2.39 -31.92
C TRP A 131 2.02 3.53 -32.53
N GLU A 132 1.36 4.34 -31.73
CA GLU A 132 0.35 5.33 -32.17
C GLU A 132 0.87 6.76 -32.28
N LYS A 133 2.00 7.12 -31.66
CA LYS A 133 2.54 8.51 -31.61
C LYS A 133 1.45 9.56 -31.34
N PRO A 134 0.77 9.52 -30.21
CA PRO A 134 -0.42 10.32 -29.97
C PRO A 134 -0.13 11.83 -29.91
N ASP A 135 -1.09 12.65 -30.38
CA ASP A 135 -1.07 14.12 -30.27
C ASP A 135 -1.25 14.55 -28.79
N LYS A 136 -0.96 15.82 -28.47
CA LYS A 136 -0.98 16.34 -27.08
C LYS A 136 -2.30 16.12 -26.33
N LYS A 137 -3.44 16.13 -27.01
CA LYS A 137 -4.76 15.88 -26.43
C LYS A 137 -4.93 14.40 -26.10
N GLU A 138 -4.55 13.53 -27.02
CA GLU A 138 -4.56 12.08 -26.85
C GLU A 138 -3.60 11.63 -25.75
N SER A 139 -2.46 12.32 -25.58
CA SER A 139 -1.50 12.07 -24.49
C SER A 139 -2.10 12.26 -23.09
N ARG A 140 -3.07 13.19 -22.94
CA ARG A 140 -3.77 13.38 -21.65
C ARG A 140 -4.79 12.26 -21.38
N GLU A 141 -5.53 11.86 -22.39
CA GLU A 141 -6.48 10.75 -22.32
C GLU A 141 -5.73 9.44 -22.06
N ALA A 142 -4.61 9.19 -22.73
CA ALA A 142 -3.73 8.06 -22.51
C ALA A 142 -3.24 7.98 -21.04
N CYS A 143 -2.93 9.10 -20.40
CA CYS A 143 -2.56 9.15 -18.99
C CYS A 143 -3.69 8.70 -18.07
N TYR A 144 -4.95 9.04 -18.35
CA TYR A 144 -6.10 8.56 -17.56
C TYR A 144 -6.37 7.07 -17.80
N VAL A 145 -6.20 6.60 -19.04
CA VAL A 145 -6.32 5.18 -19.39
C VAL A 145 -5.25 4.35 -18.65
N GLU A 146 -4.00 4.83 -18.62
CA GLU A 146 -2.91 4.18 -17.85
C GLU A 146 -3.28 4.06 -16.37
N LYS A 147 -3.80 5.13 -15.75
CA LYS A 147 -4.23 5.13 -14.35
C LYS A 147 -5.39 4.17 -14.09
N ALA A 148 -6.40 4.18 -14.97
CA ALA A 148 -7.54 3.27 -14.88
C ALA A 148 -7.12 1.81 -15.07
N LEU A 149 -6.21 1.53 -16.00
CA LEU A 149 -5.64 0.20 -16.22
C LEU A 149 -4.88 -0.27 -14.96
N GLY A 150 -4.07 0.60 -14.34
CA GLY A 150 -3.37 0.30 -13.11
C GLY A 150 -4.32 -0.08 -11.97
N CYS A 151 -5.42 0.65 -11.80
CA CYS A 151 -6.47 0.32 -10.83
C CYS A 151 -7.15 -1.03 -11.17
N GLY A 152 -7.44 -1.29 -12.45
CA GLY A 152 -8.04 -2.54 -12.91
C GLY A 152 -7.13 -3.76 -12.66
N ILE A 153 -5.85 -3.65 -12.96
CA ILE A 153 -4.85 -4.70 -12.67
C ILE A 153 -4.78 -4.93 -11.14
N MET A 154 -4.78 -3.87 -10.33
CA MET A 154 -4.78 -3.96 -8.88
C MET A 154 -5.98 -4.75 -8.36
N ILE A 155 -7.19 -4.47 -8.87
CA ILE A 155 -8.40 -5.22 -8.52
C ILE A 155 -8.24 -6.68 -8.88
N GLY A 156 -7.80 -6.99 -10.10
CA GLY A 156 -7.60 -8.35 -10.57
C GLY A 156 -6.63 -9.14 -9.68
N LEU A 157 -5.51 -8.55 -9.32
CA LEU A 157 -4.51 -9.18 -8.44
C LEU A 157 -5.04 -9.36 -7.01
N CYS A 158 -5.75 -8.38 -6.46
CA CYS A 158 -6.38 -8.54 -5.15
C CYS A 158 -7.42 -9.65 -5.17
N CYS A 159 -8.27 -9.72 -6.19
CA CYS A 159 -9.24 -10.79 -6.34
C CYS A 159 -8.56 -12.17 -6.48
N LEU A 160 -7.51 -12.25 -7.27
CA LEU A 160 -6.75 -13.49 -7.46
C LEU A 160 -6.17 -14.02 -6.14
N ILE A 161 -5.67 -13.14 -5.28
CA ILE A 161 -5.04 -13.54 -4.02
C ILE A 161 -6.07 -13.90 -2.95
N TRP A 162 -7.11 -13.09 -2.77
CA TRP A 162 -8.00 -13.23 -1.61
C TRP A 162 -9.34 -13.89 -1.90
N LEU A 163 -9.77 -14.01 -3.16
CA LEU A 163 -11.00 -14.73 -3.55
C LEU A 163 -10.75 -16.18 -3.94
N ASP A 164 -9.50 -16.55 -4.18
CA ASP A 164 -9.13 -17.96 -4.35
C ASP A 164 -9.46 -18.72 -3.04
N PRO A 165 -10.23 -19.83 -3.10
CA PRO A 165 -10.54 -20.60 -1.91
C PRO A 165 -9.24 -21.08 -1.29
N HIS A 166 -9.06 -20.75 -0.02
CA HIS A 166 -7.99 -21.29 0.82
C HIS A 166 -8.18 -22.80 0.91
N ASN A 167 -7.45 -23.53 0.10
CA ASN A 167 -7.57 -24.96 -0.06
C ASN A 167 -6.30 -25.63 0.48
N ASP A 168 -6.28 -25.93 1.77
CA ASP A 168 -5.25 -26.73 2.47
C ASP A 168 -3.77 -26.34 2.16
N GLY A 169 -3.48 -25.06 1.94
CA GLY A 169 -2.12 -24.56 1.71
C GLY A 169 -1.66 -24.54 0.26
N GLU A 170 -2.55 -24.72 -0.72
CA GLU A 170 -2.24 -24.72 -2.14
C GLU A 170 -2.79 -23.48 -2.91
N GLY A 171 -3.42 -22.53 -2.22
CA GLY A 171 -3.99 -21.33 -2.83
C GLY A 171 -2.94 -20.26 -3.16
N VAL A 172 -3.30 -19.32 -4.05
CA VAL A 172 -2.43 -18.17 -4.39
C VAL A 172 -2.10 -17.34 -3.15
N TYR A 173 -3.05 -17.22 -2.21
CA TYR A 173 -2.84 -16.57 -0.92
C TYR A 173 -1.65 -17.19 -0.16
N ASP A 174 -1.61 -18.51 -0.07
CA ASP A 174 -0.59 -19.23 0.68
C ASP A 174 0.80 -19.02 0.05
N VAL A 175 0.89 -19.03 -1.27
CA VAL A 175 2.14 -18.73 -1.99
C VAL A 175 2.65 -17.32 -1.70
N VAL A 176 1.76 -16.33 -1.60
CA VAL A 176 2.11 -14.92 -1.39
C VAL A 176 2.49 -14.63 0.07
N PHE A 177 1.74 -15.19 1.03
CA PHE A 177 1.91 -14.92 2.46
C PHE A 177 2.75 -15.97 3.19
N ARG A 178 3.09 -17.07 2.54
CA ARG A 178 3.89 -18.18 3.07
C ARG A 178 5.27 -18.25 2.39
N PRO A 179 6.18 -17.29 2.61
CA PRO A 179 7.56 -17.50 2.21
C PRO A 179 8.09 -18.69 3.02
N SER A 180 8.47 -19.77 2.34
CA SER A 180 8.80 -21.08 2.88
C SER A 180 9.87 -21.12 3.99
N LEU A 181 10.56 -20.01 4.22
CA LEU A 181 11.58 -19.85 5.26
C LEU A 181 11.05 -19.32 6.60
N LEU A 182 9.79 -18.88 6.69
CA LEU A 182 9.28 -18.12 7.84
C LEU A 182 7.96 -18.67 8.42
N THR A 183 7.46 -19.79 7.91
CA THR A 183 6.21 -20.41 8.40
C THR A 183 6.48 -21.62 9.27
N ILE A 184 5.97 -21.62 10.49
CA ILE A 184 6.18 -22.68 11.46
C ILE A 184 4.87 -23.36 11.93
N SER A 185 3.66 -22.87 11.60
CA SER A 185 2.44 -23.53 12.04
C SER A 185 1.25 -23.38 11.08
N GLU A 186 0.61 -24.51 10.76
CA GLU A 186 -0.54 -24.63 9.86
C GLU A 186 -1.84 -24.03 10.47
N HIS A 187 -2.01 -24.04 11.78
CA HIS A 187 -3.24 -23.60 12.45
C HIS A 187 -3.49 -22.08 12.42
N THR A 188 -2.47 -21.29 12.15
CA THR A 188 -2.55 -19.83 12.21
C THR A 188 -2.98 -19.23 10.87
N GLU A 189 -2.86 -19.97 9.77
CA GLU A 189 -3.03 -19.47 8.40
C GLU A 189 -4.46 -19.02 8.10
N TRP A 190 -5.47 -19.83 8.41
CA TRP A 190 -6.87 -19.48 8.17
C TRP A 190 -7.28 -18.19 8.89
N TYR A 191 -6.79 -18.00 10.12
CA TYR A 191 -7.09 -16.82 10.93
C TYR A 191 -6.48 -15.55 10.32
N PHE A 192 -5.27 -15.63 9.78
CA PHE A 192 -4.64 -14.52 9.08
C PHE A 192 -5.27 -14.25 7.73
N TRP A 193 -5.64 -15.29 6.99
CA TRP A 193 -6.40 -15.14 5.74
C TRP A 193 -7.69 -14.36 5.97
N MET A 194 -8.48 -14.72 6.98
CA MET A 194 -9.70 -13.99 7.34
C MET A 194 -9.42 -12.53 7.68
N ARG A 195 -8.37 -12.26 8.46
CA ARG A 195 -8.01 -10.89 8.85
C ARG A 195 -7.55 -10.04 7.67
N THR A 196 -6.72 -10.57 6.80
CA THR A 196 -6.22 -9.85 5.62
C THR A 196 -7.30 -9.71 4.55
N LYS A 197 -8.22 -10.68 4.44
CA LYS A 197 -9.37 -10.64 3.52
C LYS A 197 -10.31 -9.48 3.81
N MET A 198 -10.44 -9.05 5.05
CA MET A 198 -11.29 -7.88 5.38
C MET A 198 -10.76 -6.59 4.74
N ASP A 199 -9.46 -6.51 4.49
CA ASP A 199 -8.79 -5.29 4.01
C ASP A 199 -8.23 -5.42 2.58
N PHE A 200 -8.60 -6.49 1.85
CA PHE A 200 -7.97 -6.82 0.56
C PHE A 200 -8.12 -5.74 -0.52
N LEU A 201 -9.15 -4.91 -0.44
CA LEU A 201 -9.36 -3.76 -1.34
C LEU A 201 -9.08 -2.41 -0.68
N SER A 202 -8.69 -2.34 0.59
CA SER A 202 -8.59 -1.07 1.33
C SER A 202 -7.58 -0.07 0.72
N SER A 203 -6.57 -0.53 0.00
CA SER A 203 -5.62 0.37 -0.70
C SER A 203 -6.18 0.94 -2.01
N LEU A 204 -7.16 0.27 -2.63
CA LEU A 204 -7.73 0.69 -3.91
C LEU A 204 -8.45 2.05 -3.85
N PRO A 205 -9.35 2.31 -2.89
CA PRO A 205 -9.96 3.63 -2.76
C PRO A 205 -8.93 4.74 -2.54
N GLY A 206 -7.83 4.45 -1.81
CA GLY A 206 -6.72 5.39 -1.65
C GLY A 206 -6.01 5.67 -2.98
N LEU A 207 -5.77 4.63 -3.77
CA LEU A 207 -5.21 4.76 -5.11
C LEU A 207 -6.14 5.56 -6.04
N CYS A 208 -7.44 5.24 -6.07
CA CYS A 208 -8.45 5.98 -6.84
C CYS A 208 -8.51 7.46 -6.43
N PHE A 209 -8.46 7.73 -5.12
CA PHE A 209 -8.42 9.10 -4.62
C PHE A 209 -7.17 9.85 -5.10
N ALA A 210 -6.01 9.20 -5.17
CA ALA A 210 -4.80 9.80 -5.71
C ALA A 210 -4.91 10.18 -7.20
N VAL A 211 -5.72 9.45 -8.01
CA VAL A 211 -6.01 9.82 -9.42
C VAL A 211 -6.68 11.18 -9.49
N VAL A 212 -7.65 11.44 -8.61
CA VAL A 212 -8.40 12.70 -8.57
C VAL A 212 -7.58 13.80 -7.91
N TYR A 213 -6.87 13.47 -6.84
CA TYR A 213 -6.09 14.41 -6.05
C TYR A 213 -4.91 15.02 -6.83
N THR A 214 -4.17 14.23 -7.60
CA THR A 214 -2.97 14.70 -8.30
C THR A 214 -3.26 15.88 -9.25
N PRO A 215 -4.22 15.83 -10.20
CA PRO A 215 -4.54 16.95 -11.04
C PRO A 215 -5.16 18.13 -10.29
N PHE A 216 -5.92 17.87 -9.21
CA PHE A 216 -6.48 18.92 -8.37
C PHE A 216 -5.38 19.69 -7.65
N ARG A 217 -4.43 19.00 -7.05
CA ARG A 217 -3.24 19.58 -6.43
C ARG A 217 -2.49 20.48 -7.39
N ASP A 218 -2.20 20.00 -8.61
CA ASP A 218 -1.40 20.71 -9.60
C ASP A 218 -2.16 21.92 -10.21
N SER A 219 -3.48 21.98 -10.05
CA SER A 219 -4.34 23.07 -10.52
C SER A 219 -4.65 24.11 -9.44
N TRP A 220 -4.26 23.89 -8.20
CA TRP A 220 -4.57 24.78 -7.08
C TRP A 220 -3.74 26.06 -7.15
N PRO A 221 -4.38 27.27 -7.16
CA PRO A 221 -3.71 28.54 -7.45
C PRO A 221 -2.75 29.04 -6.35
N TYR A 222 -2.71 28.40 -5.20
CA TYR A 222 -1.90 28.81 -4.04
C TYR A 222 -0.63 27.97 -3.84
N GLY A 223 -0.13 27.31 -4.89
CA GLY A 223 1.15 26.62 -4.90
C GLY A 223 1.31 25.61 -3.77
N ILE A 224 1.66 24.42 -4.11
CA ILE A 224 1.96 23.34 -3.14
C ILE A 224 3.47 23.19 -3.04
#